data_a0593b3c4934186f165605501d295260
#
_entry.id   a0593b3c4934186f165605501d295260
#
_cell.length_a   1.000
_cell.length_b   1.000
_cell.length_c   1.000
_cell.angle_alpha   90.00
_cell.angle_beta   90.00
_cell.angle_gamma   90.00
#
_symmetry.space_group_name_H-M   'P 1'
#
loop_
_entity.id
_entity.type
_entity.pdbx_description
1 polymer ?
#
loop_
_entity_poly.entity_id
_entity_poly.type
_entity_poly.pdbx_seq_one_letter_code
_entity_poly.pdbx_strand_id
1 'polypeptide(L)'
;VPVVLAYLMMSEQEVRLYANEADFSEGLKEMLVKAGVALYPYNQVYTDAAAIESQKTVLVDKGKANYRLVKSIPASANVLDRANLTLLPKAIKNPTEVANERVAHIKDGVAVTKFMYWLKKNVGKIKITECSAADYLNNLRKEQEHFVDNSFDPIVSYGEHAAMNHYSPTPETDVEVEPHGFLLADTGGHYLEGSTDITRTFAMGEITQDERDHFTAVLRGHLNLANAKFLYGCTGINLDYLARQPLWERGEDFKHGTGHGVGYCLSVHESPNGIRWRRLPDRNEDAVLEEGMITSNEPGYYVEGAYGIRHENLVVCKKAEQNEYGQFMCFENLTMVPFDLDAIDP
;
A
#
# COMPACT_ATOMS: atom_id res chain seq x y z
N VAL A 1 -0.22 -4.73 11.26
CA VAL A 1 0.34 -5.80 10.42
C VAL A 1 0.38 -7.08 11.24
N PRO A 2 -0.25 -8.19 10.78
CA PRO A 2 -0.36 -9.42 11.57
C PRO A 2 0.93 -10.26 11.49
N VAL A 3 2.05 -9.75 12.03
CA VAL A 3 3.36 -10.40 12.01
C VAL A 3 4.01 -10.39 13.37
N VAL A 4 4.85 -11.38 13.64
CA VAL A 4 5.68 -11.45 14.85
C VAL A 4 6.93 -10.58 14.69
N LEU A 5 7.36 -9.93 15.78
CA LEU A 5 8.64 -9.23 15.80
C LEU A 5 9.78 -10.23 15.79
N ALA A 6 10.64 -10.16 14.78
CA ALA A 6 11.72 -11.11 14.59
C ALA A 6 12.95 -10.50 13.91
N TYR A 7 14.08 -11.18 14.07
CA TYR A 7 15.27 -10.99 13.24
C TYR A 7 15.59 -12.30 12.54
N LEU A 8 16.22 -12.20 11.39
CA LEU A 8 16.75 -13.35 10.66
C LEU A 8 18.25 -13.14 10.39
N MET A 9 19.05 -14.13 10.74
CA MET A 9 20.46 -14.19 10.36
C MET A 9 20.67 -15.43 9.48
N MET A 10 21.20 -15.23 8.29
CA MET A 10 21.41 -16.29 7.31
C MET A 10 22.89 -16.41 6.95
N SER A 11 23.37 -17.62 6.87
CA SER A 11 24.68 -17.99 6.32
C SER A 11 24.53 -19.15 5.33
N GLU A 12 25.61 -19.57 4.72
CA GLU A 12 25.62 -20.78 3.87
C GLU A 12 25.30 -22.06 4.65
N GLN A 13 25.51 -22.06 5.96
CA GLN A 13 25.37 -23.24 6.82
C GLN A 13 24.04 -23.30 7.55
N GLU A 14 23.45 -22.15 7.90
CA GLU A 14 22.26 -22.11 8.75
C GLU A 14 21.42 -20.86 8.56
N VAL A 15 20.14 -20.97 8.93
CA VAL A 15 19.20 -19.89 9.05
C VAL A 15 18.71 -19.82 10.50
N ARG A 16 18.98 -18.69 11.17
CA ARG A 16 18.59 -18.43 12.56
C ARG A 16 17.47 -17.42 12.60
N LEU A 17 16.32 -17.82 13.12
CA LEU A 17 15.19 -16.93 13.40
C LEU A 17 15.20 -16.55 14.88
N TYR A 18 15.26 -15.28 15.19
CA TYR A 18 15.24 -14.75 16.55
C TYR A 18 13.89 -14.13 16.83
N ALA A 19 13.09 -14.77 17.66
CA ALA A 19 11.74 -14.33 18.00
C ALA A 19 11.36 -14.73 19.43
N ASN A 20 10.22 -14.27 19.90
CA ASN A 20 9.66 -14.77 21.15
C ASN A 20 9.09 -16.16 20.93
N GLU A 21 9.64 -17.16 21.57
CA GLU A 21 9.26 -18.58 21.40
C GLU A 21 7.78 -18.83 21.74
N ALA A 22 7.22 -18.05 22.66
CA ALA A 22 5.82 -18.19 23.05
C ALA A 22 4.81 -17.87 21.94
N ASP A 23 5.25 -17.16 20.90
CA ASP A 23 4.41 -16.79 19.75
C ASP A 23 4.29 -17.96 18.72
N PHE A 24 4.99 -19.06 18.93
CA PHE A 24 5.06 -20.19 18.01
C PHE A 24 4.40 -21.45 18.61
N SER A 25 3.40 -21.99 17.89
CA SER A 25 2.86 -23.29 18.22
C SER A 25 3.88 -24.42 17.95
N GLU A 26 3.74 -25.57 18.60
CA GLU A 26 4.62 -26.72 18.37
C GLU A 26 4.63 -27.15 16.89
N GLY A 27 3.46 -27.17 16.22
CA GLY A 27 3.38 -27.48 14.79
C GLY A 27 4.17 -26.48 13.92
N LEU A 28 4.18 -25.19 14.27
CA LEU A 28 4.96 -24.20 13.56
C LEU A 28 6.47 -24.38 13.81
N LYS A 29 6.87 -24.71 15.05
CA LYS A 29 8.28 -25.03 15.36
C LYS A 29 8.77 -26.24 14.56
N GLU A 30 7.97 -27.29 14.44
CA GLU A 30 8.29 -28.45 13.61
C GLU A 30 8.44 -28.08 12.12
N MET A 31 7.60 -27.19 11.61
CA MET A 31 7.71 -26.69 10.24
C MET A 31 9.00 -25.90 10.02
N LEU A 32 9.40 -25.03 10.96
CA LEU A 32 10.67 -24.29 10.90
C LEU A 32 11.86 -25.24 10.85
N VAL A 33 11.89 -26.25 11.73
CA VAL A 33 12.94 -27.27 11.74
C VAL A 33 13.01 -28.03 10.42
N LYS A 34 11.89 -28.43 9.84
CA LYS A 34 11.82 -29.09 8.52
C LYS A 34 12.31 -28.19 7.39
N ALA A 35 12.13 -26.87 7.53
CA ALA A 35 12.61 -25.86 6.59
C ALA A 35 14.10 -25.51 6.80
N GLY A 36 14.78 -26.12 7.78
CA GLY A 36 16.18 -25.83 8.12
C GLY A 36 16.37 -24.50 8.87
N VAL A 37 15.31 -23.99 9.51
CA VAL A 37 15.32 -22.74 10.29
C VAL A 37 15.38 -23.08 11.77
N ALA A 38 16.39 -22.57 12.47
CA ALA A 38 16.53 -22.71 13.91
C ALA A 38 15.98 -21.49 14.64
N LEU A 39 15.07 -21.73 15.62
CA LEU A 39 14.46 -20.68 16.44
C LEU A 39 15.33 -20.37 17.65
N TYR A 40 15.58 -19.09 17.89
CA TYR A 40 16.36 -18.57 19.01
C TYR A 40 15.61 -17.44 19.73
N PRO A 41 15.89 -17.21 21.03
CA PRO A 41 15.33 -16.08 21.77
C PRO A 41 15.59 -14.74 21.08
N TYR A 42 14.58 -13.87 21.02
CA TYR A 42 14.61 -12.60 20.30
C TYR A 42 15.88 -11.76 20.53
N ASN A 43 16.30 -11.59 21.81
CA ASN A 43 17.46 -10.77 22.14
C ASN A 43 18.81 -11.44 21.89
N GLN A 44 18.86 -12.73 21.60
CA GLN A 44 20.10 -13.45 21.33
C GLN A 44 20.78 -12.95 20.05
N VAL A 45 20.01 -12.36 19.12
CA VAL A 45 20.54 -11.76 17.89
C VAL A 45 21.73 -10.82 18.15
N TYR A 46 21.69 -10.05 19.24
CA TYR A 46 22.77 -9.11 19.58
C TYR A 46 24.05 -9.81 20.03
N THR A 47 23.93 -10.90 20.76
CA THR A 47 25.05 -11.73 21.21
C THR A 47 25.68 -12.46 20.02
N ASP A 48 24.85 -13.03 19.16
CA ASP A 48 25.31 -13.77 17.98
C ASP A 48 25.92 -12.81 16.94
N ALA A 49 25.34 -11.62 16.77
CA ALA A 49 25.96 -10.57 15.95
C ALA A 49 27.35 -10.15 16.48
N ALA A 50 27.50 -10.07 17.81
CA ALA A 50 28.78 -9.74 18.44
C ALA A 50 29.82 -10.88 18.34
N ALA A 51 29.37 -12.11 18.13
CA ALA A 51 30.23 -13.31 17.99
C ALA A 51 30.66 -13.56 16.53
N ILE A 52 30.28 -12.72 15.57
CA ILE A 52 30.71 -12.86 14.17
C ILE A 52 32.25 -12.81 14.09
N GLU A 53 32.81 -13.81 13.46
CA GLU A 53 34.26 -13.96 13.33
C GLU A 53 34.90 -12.80 12.56
N SER A 54 36.15 -12.50 12.90
CA SER A 54 36.96 -11.50 12.21
C SER A 54 37.00 -11.78 10.69
N GLN A 55 36.96 -10.72 9.89
CA GLN A 55 37.04 -10.75 8.42
C GLN A 55 35.86 -11.43 7.72
N LYS A 56 34.83 -11.92 8.43
CA LYS A 56 33.59 -12.33 7.78
C LYS A 56 32.88 -11.12 7.16
N THR A 57 32.26 -11.35 6.02
CA THR A 57 31.46 -10.32 5.35
C THR A 57 30.02 -10.43 5.81
N VAL A 58 29.45 -9.31 6.27
CA VAL A 58 28.07 -9.20 6.75
C VAL A 58 27.34 -8.18 5.89
N LEU A 59 26.28 -8.60 5.21
CA LEU A 59 25.38 -7.70 4.54
C LEU A 59 24.29 -7.26 5.52
N VAL A 60 24.13 -5.96 5.71
CA VAL A 60 23.08 -5.37 6.53
C VAL A 60 22.67 -4.04 5.93
N ASP A 61 21.36 -3.80 5.87
CA ASP A 61 20.78 -2.48 5.51
C ASP A 61 20.79 -1.60 6.77
N LYS A 62 21.80 -0.74 6.90
CA LYS A 62 21.95 0.14 8.08
C LYS A 62 20.84 1.18 8.17
N GLY A 63 20.21 1.53 7.05
CA GLY A 63 19.08 2.46 7.02
C GLY A 63 17.78 1.86 7.58
N LYS A 64 17.70 0.52 7.65
CA LYS A 64 16.51 -0.23 8.13
C LYS A 64 16.75 -1.02 9.40
N ALA A 65 17.97 -1.52 9.62
CA ALA A 65 18.32 -2.26 10.82
C ALA A 65 18.40 -1.33 12.05
N ASN A 66 17.96 -1.82 13.21
CA ASN A 66 18.08 -1.00 14.41
C ASN A 66 19.54 -0.75 14.78
N TYR A 67 19.78 0.40 15.38
CA TYR A 67 21.12 0.89 15.73
C TYR A 67 21.91 -0.09 16.62
N ARG A 68 21.25 -0.71 17.61
CA ARG A 68 21.90 -1.66 18.52
C ARG A 68 22.44 -2.88 17.76
N LEU A 69 21.65 -3.42 16.81
CA LEU A 69 22.08 -4.56 16.00
C LEU A 69 23.34 -4.22 15.17
N VAL A 70 23.30 -3.09 14.48
CA VAL A 70 24.43 -2.60 13.68
C VAL A 70 25.69 -2.42 14.56
N LYS A 71 25.53 -1.86 15.75
CA LYS A 71 26.63 -1.65 16.71
C LYS A 71 27.14 -2.94 17.36
N SER A 72 26.36 -4.00 17.37
CA SER A 72 26.78 -5.30 17.88
C SER A 72 27.77 -6.01 16.94
N ILE A 73 27.75 -5.68 15.65
CA ILE A 73 28.68 -6.29 14.67
C ILE A 73 30.11 -5.83 14.96
N PRO A 74 31.06 -6.77 15.09
CA PRO A 74 32.47 -6.42 15.41
C PRO A 74 33.07 -5.50 14.36
N ALA A 75 33.89 -4.54 14.77
CA ALA A 75 34.63 -3.67 13.86
C ALA A 75 35.65 -4.43 12.96
N SER A 76 36.00 -5.66 13.32
CA SER A 76 36.85 -6.56 12.54
C SER A 76 36.11 -7.29 11.42
N ALA A 77 34.78 -7.25 11.39
CA ALA A 77 33.97 -7.79 10.30
C ALA A 77 33.92 -6.81 9.12
N ASN A 78 33.82 -7.35 7.91
CA ASN A 78 33.60 -6.53 6.70
C ASN A 78 32.09 -6.29 6.51
N VAL A 79 31.61 -5.07 6.79
CA VAL A 79 30.20 -4.75 6.71
C VAL A 79 29.85 -4.17 5.33
N LEU A 80 29.00 -4.86 4.60
CA LEU A 80 28.38 -4.38 3.37
C LEU A 80 27.05 -3.71 3.69
N ASP A 81 27.00 -2.40 3.59
CA ASP A 81 25.78 -1.61 3.75
C ASP A 81 24.99 -1.62 2.43
N ARG A 82 24.01 -2.47 2.34
CA ARG A 82 23.14 -2.64 1.15
C ARG A 82 21.74 -3.06 1.55
N ALA A 83 20.80 -2.80 0.65
CA ALA A 83 19.41 -3.25 0.79
C ALA A 83 19.32 -4.75 1.07
N ASN A 84 18.34 -5.15 1.87
CA ASN A 84 18.08 -6.54 2.21
C ASN A 84 17.81 -7.36 0.94
N LEU A 85 18.46 -8.52 0.83
CA LEU A 85 18.34 -9.42 -0.33
C LEU A 85 16.91 -9.98 -0.51
N THR A 86 16.09 -10.00 0.53
CA THR A 86 14.70 -10.46 0.46
C THR A 86 13.75 -9.41 -0.07
N LEU A 87 14.19 -8.16 -0.22
CA LEU A 87 13.31 -7.03 -0.58
C LEU A 87 12.68 -7.23 -1.95
N LEU A 88 13.47 -7.49 -2.98
CA LEU A 88 12.96 -7.70 -4.33
C LEU A 88 12.17 -9.02 -4.48
N PRO A 89 12.67 -10.19 -3.99
CA PRO A 89 11.90 -11.43 -4.09
C PRO A 89 10.51 -11.39 -3.46
N LYS A 90 10.35 -10.71 -2.30
CA LYS A 90 9.03 -10.61 -1.67
C LYS A 90 8.10 -9.60 -2.37
N ALA A 91 8.64 -8.60 -3.03
CA ALA A 91 7.86 -7.63 -3.82
C ALA A 91 7.23 -8.28 -5.07
N ILE A 92 7.90 -9.28 -5.63
CA ILE A 92 7.42 -10.07 -6.77
C ILE A 92 6.53 -11.20 -6.23
N LYS A 93 5.22 -10.95 -6.20
CA LYS A 93 4.24 -11.92 -5.73
C LYS A 93 4.16 -13.10 -6.70
N ASN A 94 4.19 -14.30 -6.14
CA ASN A 94 4.03 -15.52 -6.93
C ASN A 94 2.57 -15.70 -7.40
N PRO A 95 2.28 -16.64 -8.32
CA PRO A 95 0.93 -16.82 -8.85
C PRO A 95 -0.14 -17.12 -7.78
N THR A 96 0.22 -17.80 -6.68
CA THR A 96 -0.70 -18.09 -5.57
C THR A 96 -1.03 -16.82 -4.78
N GLU A 97 -0.03 -16.01 -4.45
CA GLU A 97 -0.21 -14.73 -3.77
C GLU A 97 -1.06 -13.78 -4.62
N VAL A 98 -0.79 -13.66 -5.93
CA VAL A 98 -1.61 -12.82 -6.83
C VAL A 98 -3.05 -13.33 -6.93
N ALA A 99 -3.26 -14.65 -6.98
CA ALA A 99 -4.62 -15.21 -6.99
C ALA A 99 -5.37 -14.92 -5.69
N ASN A 100 -4.69 -15.01 -4.56
CA ASN A 100 -5.25 -14.69 -3.26
C ASN A 100 -5.55 -13.18 -3.13
N GLU A 101 -4.65 -12.31 -3.57
CA GLU A 101 -4.91 -10.85 -3.57
C GLU A 101 -6.17 -10.48 -4.35
N ARG A 102 -6.46 -11.13 -5.47
CA ARG A 102 -7.74 -10.94 -6.18
C ARG A 102 -8.94 -11.27 -5.29
N VAL A 103 -8.84 -12.34 -4.50
CA VAL A 103 -9.92 -12.72 -3.56
C VAL A 103 -10.07 -11.68 -2.46
N ALA A 104 -8.96 -11.20 -1.86
CA ALA A 104 -8.99 -10.14 -0.86
C ALA A 104 -9.67 -8.87 -1.40
N HIS A 105 -9.32 -8.47 -2.62
CA HIS A 105 -9.91 -7.28 -3.27
C HIS A 105 -11.39 -7.44 -3.63
N ILE A 106 -11.86 -8.66 -3.93
CA ILE A 106 -13.30 -8.92 -4.12
C ILE A 106 -14.04 -8.74 -2.80
N LYS A 107 -13.52 -9.32 -1.69
CA LYS A 107 -14.11 -9.20 -0.36
C LYS A 107 -14.20 -7.75 0.09
N ASP A 108 -13.09 -7.04 0.01
CA ASP A 108 -13.03 -5.63 0.40
C ASP A 108 -13.86 -4.74 -0.54
N GLY A 109 -13.84 -5.04 -1.83
CA GLY A 109 -14.66 -4.38 -2.82
C GLY A 109 -16.16 -4.47 -2.53
N VAL A 110 -16.63 -5.60 -2.00
CA VAL A 110 -18.02 -5.77 -1.52
C VAL A 110 -18.29 -4.85 -0.33
N ALA A 111 -17.38 -4.78 0.65
CA ALA A 111 -17.54 -3.91 1.82
C ALA A 111 -17.60 -2.43 1.41
N VAL A 112 -16.66 -1.97 0.59
CA VAL A 112 -16.59 -0.57 0.13
C VAL A 112 -17.78 -0.21 -0.78
N THR A 113 -18.25 -1.13 -1.64
CA THR A 113 -19.43 -0.88 -2.49
C THR A 113 -20.72 -0.79 -1.66
N LYS A 114 -20.89 -1.65 -0.63
CA LYS A 114 -22.00 -1.52 0.32
C LYS A 114 -21.94 -0.21 1.09
N PHE A 115 -20.74 0.23 1.48
CA PHE A 115 -20.52 1.51 2.14
C PHE A 115 -20.93 2.69 1.26
N MET A 116 -20.49 2.73 0.01
CA MET A 116 -20.88 3.73 -0.98
C MET A 116 -22.41 3.81 -1.11
N TYR A 117 -23.08 2.66 -1.27
CA TYR A 117 -24.54 2.61 -1.36
C TYR A 117 -25.21 3.16 -0.10
N TRP A 118 -24.72 2.76 1.08
CA TRP A 118 -25.26 3.24 2.36
C TRP A 118 -25.08 4.75 2.52
N LEU A 119 -23.90 5.28 2.23
CA LEU A 119 -23.61 6.72 2.27
C LEU A 119 -24.59 7.52 1.39
N LYS A 120 -24.63 7.18 0.10
CA LYS A 120 -25.49 7.85 -0.90
C LYS A 120 -26.97 7.79 -0.54
N LYS A 121 -27.40 6.72 0.10
CA LYS A 121 -28.81 6.53 0.50
C LYS A 121 -29.20 7.33 1.76
N ASN A 122 -28.27 7.56 2.68
CA ASN A 122 -28.57 8.01 4.03
C ASN A 122 -28.07 9.43 4.34
N VAL A 123 -27.10 9.98 3.61
CA VAL A 123 -26.63 11.35 3.81
C VAL A 123 -27.80 12.33 3.73
N GLY A 124 -27.86 13.29 4.66
CA GLY A 124 -28.96 14.24 4.81
C GLY A 124 -30.28 13.67 5.37
N LYS A 125 -30.36 12.34 5.66
CA LYS A 125 -31.53 11.69 6.25
C LYS A 125 -31.31 11.20 7.66
N ILE A 126 -30.10 10.79 7.97
CA ILE A 126 -29.63 10.42 9.31
C ILE A 126 -28.34 11.18 9.59
N LYS A 127 -28.01 11.37 10.85
CA LYS A 127 -26.72 11.95 11.22
C LYS A 127 -25.61 10.96 10.90
N ILE A 128 -24.69 11.36 10.02
CA ILE A 128 -23.47 10.63 9.67
C ILE A 128 -22.30 11.57 9.99
N THR A 129 -21.29 11.08 10.69
CA THR A 129 -20.04 11.79 10.93
C THR A 129 -18.88 11.01 10.31
N GLU A 130 -17.71 11.63 10.19
CA GLU A 130 -16.50 10.96 9.68
C GLU A 130 -16.19 9.68 10.48
N CYS A 131 -16.20 9.77 11.81
CA CYS A 131 -16.00 8.62 12.70
C CYS A 131 -17.06 7.54 12.50
N SER A 132 -18.35 7.92 12.45
CA SER A 132 -19.43 6.95 12.26
C SER A 132 -19.39 6.28 10.89
N ALA A 133 -18.93 6.99 9.86
CA ALA A 133 -18.73 6.45 8.52
C ALA A 133 -17.55 5.47 8.49
N ALA A 134 -16.43 5.80 9.14
CA ALA A 134 -15.28 4.89 9.30
C ALA A 134 -15.67 3.61 10.03
N ASP A 135 -16.40 3.73 11.15
CA ASP A 135 -16.89 2.58 11.92
C ASP A 135 -17.84 1.70 11.11
N TYR A 136 -18.73 2.31 10.32
CA TYR A 136 -19.66 1.57 9.48
C TYR A 136 -18.92 0.74 8.42
N LEU A 137 -17.95 1.33 7.73
CA LEU A 137 -17.14 0.60 6.76
C LEU A 137 -16.33 -0.52 7.42
N ASN A 138 -15.75 -0.25 8.59
CA ASN A 138 -15.04 -1.25 9.39
C ASN A 138 -15.93 -2.45 9.74
N ASN A 139 -17.18 -2.21 10.11
CA ASN A 139 -18.12 -3.28 10.41
C ASN A 139 -18.47 -4.11 9.18
N LEU A 140 -18.60 -3.49 8.00
CA LEU A 140 -18.78 -4.22 6.73
C LEU A 140 -17.58 -5.10 6.36
N ARG A 141 -16.35 -4.67 6.68
CA ARG A 141 -15.13 -5.48 6.54
C ARG A 141 -15.12 -6.67 7.48
N LYS A 142 -15.51 -6.47 8.74
CA LYS A 142 -15.61 -7.54 9.75
C LYS A 142 -16.63 -8.63 9.37
N GLU A 143 -17.62 -8.32 8.52
CA GLU A 143 -18.55 -9.31 7.97
C GLU A 143 -17.90 -10.21 6.91
N GLN A 144 -16.75 -9.83 6.34
CA GLN A 144 -16.08 -10.60 5.32
C GLN A 144 -15.28 -11.73 5.96
N GLU A 145 -15.34 -12.90 5.33
CA GLU A 145 -14.59 -14.07 5.78
C GLU A 145 -13.08 -13.80 5.75
N HIS A 146 -12.37 -14.24 6.77
CA HIS A 146 -10.92 -14.10 6.93
C HIS A 146 -10.40 -12.66 7.07
N PHE A 147 -11.27 -11.69 7.36
CA PHE A 147 -10.80 -10.37 7.76
C PHE A 147 -10.01 -10.47 9.07
N VAL A 148 -8.84 -9.87 9.10
CA VAL A 148 -7.92 -9.89 10.25
C VAL A 148 -7.95 -8.55 10.98
N ASP A 149 -7.69 -7.47 10.24
CA ASP A 149 -7.61 -6.11 10.79
C ASP A 149 -7.59 -5.09 9.63
N ASN A 150 -7.67 -3.80 9.94
CA ASN A 150 -7.37 -2.77 8.96
C ASN A 150 -5.91 -2.81 8.54
N SER A 151 -5.61 -2.52 7.28
CA SER A 151 -4.23 -2.42 6.79
C SER A 151 -3.53 -1.14 7.27
N PHE A 152 -4.32 -0.11 7.60
CA PHE A 152 -3.93 1.14 8.24
C PHE A 152 -5.14 1.82 8.89
N ASP A 153 -4.91 2.88 9.68
CA ASP A 153 -5.98 3.65 10.30
C ASP A 153 -6.83 4.33 9.23
N PRO A 154 -8.16 4.15 9.22
CA PRO A 154 -9.04 4.69 8.19
C PRO A 154 -8.93 6.22 8.06
N ILE A 155 -8.77 6.69 6.83
CA ILE A 155 -8.86 8.11 6.47
C ILE A 155 -10.27 8.31 5.90
N VAL A 156 -11.18 8.85 6.69
CA VAL A 156 -12.52 9.22 6.24
C VAL A 156 -12.70 10.70 6.52
N SER A 157 -12.64 11.50 5.48
CA SER A 157 -12.47 12.96 5.56
C SER A 157 -13.54 13.67 4.75
N TYR A 158 -14.27 14.59 5.38
CA TYR A 158 -15.29 15.40 4.74
C TYR A 158 -14.82 16.84 4.53
N GLY A 159 -15.13 17.41 3.37
CA GLY A 159 -14.84 18.80 3.07
C GLY A 159 -13.36 19.15 3.22
N GLU A 160 -13.04 20.15 4.02
CA GLU A 160 -11.67 20.65 4.21
C GLU A 160 -10.71 19.64 4.84
N HIS A 161 -11.20 18.70 5.64
CA HIS A 161 -10.37 17.64 6.23
C HIS A 161 -9.73 16.76 5.15
N ALA A 162 -10.40 16.57 4.02
CA ALA A 162 -9.86 15.81 2.90
C ALA A 162 -8.67 16.49 2.21
N ALA A 163 -8.43 17.78 2.45
CA ALA A 163 -7.23 18.47 1.97
C ALA A 163 -5.95 18.04 2.73
N MET A 164 -6.08 17.34 3.85
CA MET A 164 -4.98 16.77 4.62
C MET A 164 -4.81 15.29 4.27
N ASN A 165 -3.77 14.93 3.51
CA ASN A 165 -3.60 13.61 2.87
C ASN A 165 -3.67 12.42 3.82
N HIS A 166 -3.29 12.57 5.09
CA HIS A 166 -3.24 11.52 6.11
C HIS A 166 -4.10 11.86 7.33
N TYR A 167 -5.19 12.59 7.12
CA TYR A 167 -6.14 12.87 8.20
C TYR A 167 -6.92 11.63 8.56
N SER A 168 -6.90 11.24 9.83
CA SER A 168 -7.81 10.23 10.38
C SER A 168 -8.74 10.90 11.39
N PRO A 169 -10.05 10.70 11.31
CA PRO A 169 -10.99 11.32 12.22
C PRO A 169 -10.80 10.80 13.65
N THR A 170 -10.91 11.70 14.60
CA THR A 170 -10.94 11.39 16.04
C THR A 170 -12.20 11.98 16.66
N PRO A 171 -12.64 11.52 17.86
CA PRO A 171 -13.81 12.11 18.53
C PRO A 171 -13.72 13.64 18.73
N GLU A 172 -12.50 14.19 18.81
CA GLU A 172 -12.25 15.62 19.00
C GLU A 172 -12.34 16.43 17.71
N THR A 173 -12.06 15.80 16.56
CA THR A 173 -12.05 16.46 15.26
C THR A 173 -13.24 16.07 14.38
N ASP A 174 -14.09 15.15 14.85
CA ASP A 174 -15.21 14.57 14.12
C ASP A 174 -16.21 15.62 13.65
N VAL A 175 -16.57 15.61 12.38
CA VAL A 175 -17.56 16.52 11.80
C VAL A 175 -18.70 15.75 11.16
N GLU A 176 -19.85 16.39 11.06
CA GLU A 176 -21.02 15.85 10.37
C GLU A 176 -20.83 15.93 8.86
N VAL A 177 -21.19 14.85 8.17
CA VAL A 177 -21.19 14.76 6.69
C VAL A 177 -22.49 15.33 6.18
N GLU A 178 -22.44 16.51 5.60
CA GLU A 178 -23.59 17.22 5.05
C GLU A 178 -23.93 16.75 3.62
N PRO A 179 -25.18 16.96 3.13
CA PRO A 179 -25.59 16.51 1.80
C PRO A 179 -25.10 17.46 0.68
N HIS A 180 -23.82 17.78 0.68
CA HIS A 180 -23.10 18.56 -0.36
C HIS A 180 -21.60 18.27 -0.30
N GLY A 181 -20.86 18.68 -1.34
CA GLY A 181 -19.39 18.53 -1.39
C GLY A 181 -18.94 17.08 -1.43
N PHE A 182 -17.69 16.83 -1.00
CA PHE A 182 -17.03 15.53 -1.07
C PHE A 182 -16.76 14.90 0.28
N LEU A 183 -16.92 13.57 0.35
CA LEU A 183 -16.30 12.70 1.34
C LEU A 183 -15.22 11.87 0.65
N LEU A 184 -13.99 11.93 1.14
CA LEU A 184 -12.88 11.06 0.76
C LEU A 184 -12.79 9.92 1.78
N ALA A 185 -12.77 8.68 1.31
CA ALA A 185 -12.53 7.50 2.14
C ALA A 185 -11.36 6.70 1.57
N ASP A 186 -10.23 6.74 2.28
CA ASP A 186 -9.00 6.00 2.00
C ASP A 186 -8.82 4.98 3.11
N THR A 187 -8.92 3.72 2.74
CA THR A 187 -9.08 2.64 3.71
C THR A 187 -8.64 1.30 3.11
N GLY A 188 -8.20 0.38 3.97
CA GLY A 188 -7.83 -0.95 3.53
C GLY A 188 -7.97 -2.00 4.62
N GLY A 189 -7.91 -3.26 4.24
CA GLY A 189 -8.01 -4.40 5.14
C GLY A 189 -6.93 -5.44 4.91
N HIS A 190 -6.50 -6.09 5.99
CA HIS A 190 -5.76 -7.35 5.96
C HIS A 190 -6.75 -8.50 6.00
N TYR A 191 -6.65 -9.39 5.04
CA TYR A 191 -7.32 -10.68 4.98
C TYR A 191 -6.27 -11.79 4.98
N LEU A 192 -6.64 -13.03 5.31
CA LEU A 192 -5.69 -14.14 5.16
C LEU A 192 -5.23 -14.33 3.70
N GLU A 193 -5.99 -13.81 2.76
CA GLU A 193 -5.71 -13.85 1.32
C GLU A 193 -4.85 -12.67 0.83
N GLY A 194 -4.68 -11.60 1.61
CA GLY A 194 -3.87 -10.45 1.17
C GLY A 194 -4.20 -9.16 1.87
N SER A 195 -3.69 -8.06 1.32
CA SER A 195 -3.85 -6.71 1.85
C SER A 195 -4.44 -5.79 0.80
N THR A 196 -5.44 -4.98 1.19
CA THR A 196 -6.07 -4.01 0.31
C THR A 196 -5.73 -2.58 0.72
N ASP A 197 -5.80 -1.70 -0.26
CA ASP A 197 -5.66 -0.26 -0.15
C ASP A 197 -6.56 0.39 -1.21
N ILE A 198 -7.57 1.13 -0.79
CA ILE A 198 -8.61 1.64 -1.68
C ILE A 198 -9.02 3.04 -1.25
N THR A 199 -8.86 4.00 -2.14
CA THR A 199 -9.45 5.33 -1.96
C THR A 199 -10.59 5.57 -2.93
N ARG A 200 -11.69 6.11 -2.42
CA ARG A 200 -12.77 6.69 -3.22
C ARG A 200 -13.16 8.04 -2.66
N THR A 201 -13.43 8.98 -3.57
CA THR A 201 -14.07 10.25 -3.26
C THR A 201 -15.52 10.18 -3.72
N PHE A 202 -16.46 10.54 -2.84
CA PHE A 202 -17.89 10.46 -3.07
C PHE A 202 -18.52 11.85 -3.02
N ALA A 203 -19.35 12.20 -4.01
CA ALA A 203 -20.20 13.38 -3.95
C ALA A 203 -21.37 13.11 -2.98
N MET A 204 -21.47 13.92 -1.93
CA MET A 204 -22.51 13.77 -0.91
C MET A 204 -23.83 14.46 -1.30
N GLY A 205 -23.85 15.20 -2.37
CA GLY A 205 -24.98 15.94 -2.93
C GLY A 205 -24.52 16.89 -4.02
N GLU A 206 -24.94 18.15 -3.94
CA GLU A 206 -24.48 19.16 -4.90
C GLU A 206 -22.99 19.42 -4.76
N ILE A 207 -22.29 19.49 -5.88
CA ILE A 207 -20.90 19.85 -6.01
C ILE A 207 -20.74 20.95 -7.05
N THR A 208 -19.74 21.79 -6.89
CA THR A 208 -19.40 22.88 -7.81
C THR A 208 -18.81 22.35 -9.13
N GLN A 209 -18.74 23.20 -10.16
CA GLN A 209 -18.11 22.81 -11.43
C GLN A 209 -16.60 22.58 -11.24
N ASP A 210 -15.92 23.37 -10.42
CA ASP A 210 -14.49 23.18 -10.12
C ASP A 210 -14.24 21.83 -9.45
N GLU A 211 -15.10 21.41 -8.53
CA GLU A 211 -15.03 20.08 -7.92
C GLU A 211 -15.20 18.95 -8.94
N ARG A 212 -16.14 19.08 -9.89
CA ARG A 212 -16.33 18.13 -11.00
C ARG A 212 -15.11 18.05 -11.90
N ASP A 213 -14.58 19.21 -12.27
CA ASP A 213 -13.42 19.30 -13.15
C ASP A 213 -12.20 18.62 -12.52
N HIS A 214 -11.95 18.87 -11.24
CA HIS A 214 -10.83 18.26 -10.52
C HIS A 214 -11.04 16.75 -10.30
N PHE A 215 -12.26 16.33 -9.93
CA PHE A 215 -12.60 14.91 -9.81
C PHE A 215 -12.35 14.17 -11.13
N THR A 216 -12.81 14.75 -12.25
CA THR A 216 -12.64 14.18 -13.58
C THR A 216 -11.18 14.16 -14.01
N ALA A 217 -10.41 15.24 -13.72
CA ALA A 217 -8.98 15.29 -14.04
C ALA A 217 -8.18 14.21 -13.28
N VAL A 218 -8.43 14.05 -11.97
CA VAL A 218 -7.80 12.99 -11.17
C VAL A 218 -8.19 11.61 -11.68
N LEU A 219 -9.47 11.38 -11.99
CA LEU A 219 -9.95 10.09 -12.53
C LEU A 219 -9.32 9.78 -13.89
N ARG A 220 -9.19 10.76 -14.79
CA ARG A 220 -8.49 10.58 -16.08
C ARG A 220 -7.04 10.17 -15.87
N GLY A 221 -6.32 10.83 -14.95
CA GLY A 221 -4.95 10.45 -14.60
C GLY A 221 -4.86 9.02 -14.06
N HIS A 222 -5.75 8.66 -13.17
CA HIS A 222 -5.86 7.29 -12.64
C HIS A 222 -6.08 6.26 -13.76
N LEU A 223 -7.01 6.51 -14.66
CA LEU A 223 -7.32 5.60 -15.77
C LEU A 223 -6.19 5.53 -16.80
N ASN A 224 -5.51 6.65 -17.10
CA ASN A 224 -4.36 6.66 -18.00
C ASN A 224 -3.25 5.74 -17.48
N LEU A 225 -2.92 5.84 -16.19
CA LEU A 225 -1.91 5.00 -15.57
C LEU A 225 -2.36 3.54 -15.50
N ALA A 226 -3.61 3.27 -15.13
CA ALA A 226 -4.16 1.91 -15.05
C ALA A 226 -4.12 1.17 -16.40
N ASN A 227 -4.28 1.90 -17.52
CA ASN A 227 -4.23 1.35 -18.88
C ASN A 227 -2.85 1.43 -19.54
N ALA A 228 -1.80 1.75 -18.79
CA ALA A 228 -0.46 1.89 -19.32
C ALA A 228 0.05 0.56 -19.91
N LYS A 229 0.66 0.67 -21.09
CA LYS A 229 1.48 -0.38 -21.70
C LYS A 229 2.89 0.18 -21.89
N PHE A 230 3.90 -0.55 -21.43
CA PHE A 230 5.27 -0.06 -21.39
C PHE A 230 6.28 -1.19 -21.63
N LEU A 231 7.48 -0.84 -22.08
CA LEU A 231 8.55 -1.81 -22.25
C LEU A 231 9.12 -2.27 -20.89
N TYR A 232 9.45 -3.54 -20.78
CA TYR A 232 10.21 -4.06 -19.66
C TYR A 232 11.51 -3.28 -19.47
N GLY A 233 11.84 -3.01 -18.21
CA GLY A 233 12.94 -2.13 -17.82
C GLY A 233 12.48 -0.74 -17.37
N CYS A 234 11.21 -0.38 -17.58
CA CYS A 234 10.63 0.81 -16.99
C CYS A 234 10.50 0.68 -15.47
N THR A 235 10.67 1.80 -14.82
CA THR A 235 10.39 2.01 -13.39
C THR A 235 9.18 2.92 -13.26
N GLY A 236 8.65 3.09 -12.05
CA GLY A 236 7.49 3.97 -11.83
C GLY A 236 7.71 5.43 -12.25
N ILE A 237 8.97 5.88 -12.28
CA ILE A 237 9.30 7.26 -12.72
C ILE A 237 8.97 7.49 -14.21
N ASN A 238 9.00 6.43 -15.01
CA ASN A 238 8.66 6.51 -16.44
C ASN A 238 7.15 6.64 -16.66
N LEU A 239 6.34 6.24 -15.69
CA LEU A 239 4.89 6.10 -15.82
C LEU A 239 4.11 7.18 -15.05
N ASP A 240 4.71 7.82 -14.05
CA ASP A 240 4.07 8.81 -13.18
C ASP A 240 3.38 9.93 -13.96
N TYR A 241 3.99 10.39 -15.05
CA TYR A 241 3.43 11.43 -15.92
C TYR A 241 2.02 11.10 -16.43
N LEU A 242 1.71 9.83 -16.67
CA LEU A 242 0.38 9.42 -17.14
C LEU A 242 -0.73 9.81 -16.15
N ALA A 243 -0.43 9.72 -14.86
CA ALA A 243 -1.36 10.11 -13.81
C ALA A 243 -1.42 11.64 -13.61
N ARG A 244 -0.29 12.34 -13.80
CA ARG A 244 -0.22 13.80 -13.58
C ARG A 244 -0.67 14.59 -14.77
N GLN A 245 -0.58 14.06 -15.99
CA GLN A 245 -0.82 14.79 -17.22
C GLN A 245 -2.12 15.63 -17.20
N PRO A 246 -3.30 15.09 -16.81
CA PRO A 246 -4.53 15.89 -16.83
C PRO A 246 -4.54 17.10 -15.87
N LEU A 247 -3.80 17.02 -14.76
CA LEU A 247 -3.62 18.13 -13.84
C LEU A 247 -2.55 19.12 -14.34
N TRP A 248 -1.42 18.64 -14.84
CA TRP A 248 -0.38 19.49 -15.37
C TRP A 248 -0.81 20.30 -16.59
N GLU A 249 -1.70 19.77 -17.44
CA GLU A 249 -2.34 20.51 -18.54
C GLU A 249 -3.17 21.71 -18.04
N ARG A 250 -3.63 21.66 -16.78
CA ARG A 250 -4.35 22.75 -16.09
C ARG A 250 -3.42 23.66 -15.28
N GLY A 251 -2.12 23.36 -15.18
CA GLY A 251 -1.17 24.05 -14.31
C GLY A 251 -1.28 23.66 -12.83
N GLU A 252 -1.89 22.52 -12.55
CA GLU A 252 -2.17 21.97 -11.22
C GLU A 252 -1.31 20.74 -10.94
N ASP A 253 -1.16 20.34 -9.66
CA ASP A 253 -0.38 19.16 -9.27
C ASP A 253 -0.79 18.65 -7.88
N PHE A 254 -0.38 17.43 -7.55
CA PHE A 254 -0.38 16.88 -6.19
C PHE A 254 1.04 16.60 -5.71
N LYS A 255 1.26 16.71 -4.38
CA LYS A 255 2.61 16.75 -3.78
C LYS A 255 3.09 15.40 -3.23
N HIS A 256 2.26 14.37 -3.24
CA HIS A 256 2.64 13.01 -2.82
C HIS A 256 3.08 12.13 -4.01
N GLY A 257 3.49 10.89 -3.75
CA GLY A 257 3.75 9.91 -4.79
C GLY A 257 2.46 9.44 -5.42
N THR A 258 2.52 9.04 -6.69
CA THR A 258 1.36 8.50 -7.40
C THR A 258 1.06 7.06 -6.99
N GLY A 259 2.04 6.37 -6.38
CA GLY A 259 1.85 5.02 -5.90
C GLY A 259 3.07 4.45 -5.18
N HIS A 260 2.83 3.41 -4.43
CA HIS A 260 3.83 2.65 -3.65
C HIS A 260 3.62 1.15 -3.84
N GLY A 261 4.65 0.34 -3.57
CA GLY A 261 4.49 -1.10 -3.50
C GLY A 261 3.64 -1.52 -2.30
N VAL A 262 3.00 -2.67 -2.40
CA VAL A 262 2.12 -3.22 -1.35
C VAL A 262 2.58 -4.62 -0.97
N GLY A 263 2.67 -4.90 0.33
CA GLY A 263 3.07 -6.19 0.87
C GLY A 263 1.91 -7.18 0.98
N TYR A 264 2.17 -8.44 0.63
CA TYR A 264 1.22 -9.54 0.80
C TYR A 264 1.07 -9.89 2.29
N CYS A 265 -0.09 -9.59 2.89
CA CYS A 265 -0.34 -9.68 4.35
C CYS A 265 0.75 -8.99 5.19
N LEU A 266 1.42 -7.98 4.64
CA LEU A 266 2.51 -7.22 5.24
C LEU A 266 2.21 -5.72 5.22
N SER A 267 3.26 -4.88 5.26
CA SER A 267 3.07 -3.43 5.23
C SER A 267 2.38 -2.99 3.94
N VAL A 268 1.36 -2.14 4.07
CA VAL A 268 0.69 -1.53 2.93
C VAL A 268 1.67 -0.69 2.10
N HIS A 269 2.63 -0.02 2.75
CA HIS A 269 3.75 0.64 2.09
C HIS A 269 4.96 -0.29 2.04
N GLU A 270 5.23 -0.92 0.91
CA GLU A 270 6.33 -1.86 0.74
C GLU A 270 7.26 -1.47 -0.44
N SER A 271 8.53 -1.26 -0.14
CA SER A 271 9.57 -1.10 -1.18
C SER A 271 9.85 -2.46 -1.87
N PRO A 272 10.45 -2.51 -3.09
CA PRO A 272 11.24 -1.46 -3.74
C PRO A 272 10.53 -0.78 -4.93
N ASN A 273 9.29 -1.06 -5.21
CA ASN A 273 8.55 -0.41 -6.31
C ASN A 273 7.67 0.73 -5.81
N GLY A 274 7.47 1.71 -6.66
CA GLY A 274 6.60 2.85 -6.43
C GLY A 274 6.50 3.71 -7.69
N ILE A 275 5.54 4.63 -7.75
CA ILE A 275 5.32 5.51 -8.87
C ILE A 275 5.46 6.95 -8.40
N ARG A 276 6.48 7.66 -8.91
CA ARG A 276 6.81 9.05 -8.55
C ARG A 276 7.45 9.75 -9.72
N TRP A 277 7.18 11.04 -9.91
CA TRP A 277 7.79 11.82 -10.98
C TRP A 277 9.29 12.13 -10.76
N ARG A 278 9.81 11.96 -9.54
CA ARG A 278 11.22 12.20 -9.20
C ARG A 278 11.74 11.18 -8.21
N ARG A 279 13.04 10.92 -8.27
CA ARG A 279 13.74 10.11 -7.26
C ARG A 279 13.84 10.86 -5.94
N LEU A 280 13.62 10.14 -4.85
CA LEU A 280 13.86 10.61 -3.48
C LEU A 280 15.06 9.84 -2.92
N PRO A 281 16.13 10.53 -2.48
CA PRO A 281 17.38 9.87 -2.05
C PRO A 281 17.19 8.85 -0.93
N ASP A 282 16.23 9.11 -0.04
CA ASP A 282 15.99 8.29 1.16
C ASP A 282 14.91 7.20 0.94
N ARG A 283 14.39 7.08 -0.29
CA ARG A 283 13.37 6.09 -0.65
C ARG A 283 13.91 5.13 -1.72
N ASN A 284 13.84 3.85 -1.43
CA ASN A 284 14.17 2.79 -2.38
C ASN A 284 12.88 2.32 -3.06
N GLU A 285 12.36 3.12 -4.01
CA GLU A 285 11.06 2.91 -4.68
C GLU A 285 11.20 2.97 -6.21
N ASP A 286 12.41 2.84 -6.75
CA ASP A 286 12.67 2.97 -8.20
C ASP A 286 13.13 1.66 -8.86
N ALA A 287 12.71 0.53 -8.32
CA ALA A 287 12.96 -0.76 -8.95
C ALA A 287 12.26 -0.85 -10.32
N VAL A 288 12.87 -1.63 -11.22
CA VAL A 288 12.20 -2.07 -12.45
C VAL A 288 10.92 -2.81 -12.09
N LEU A 289 9.84 -2.49 -12.80
CA LEU A 289 8.55 -3.12 -12.57
C LEU A 289 8.55 -4.55 -13.12
N GLU A 290 8.52 -5.51 -12.20
CA GLU A 290 8.52 -6.94 -12.50
C GLU A 290 7.10 -7.53 -12.49
N GLU A 291 6.89 -8.61 -13.26
CA GLU A 291 5.63 -9.35 -13.21
C GLU A 291 5.36 -9.87 -11.78
N GLY A 292 4.15 -9.61 -11.27
CA GLY A 292 3.76 -9.96 -9.90
C GLY A 292 3.96 -8.84 -8.87
N MET A 293 4.62 -7.73 -9.21
CA MET A 293 4.66 -6.57 -8.32
C MET A 293 3.29 -5.91 -8.23
N ILE A 294 2.85 -5.65 -7.01
CA ILE A 294 1.61 -4.91 -6.72
C ILE A 294 2.00 -3.48 -6.33
N THR A 295 1.29 -2.52 -6.92
CA THR A 295 1.56 -1.08 -6.72
C THR A 295 0.23 -0.35 -6.60
N SER A 296 0.14 0.65 -5.71
CA SER A 296 -1.01 1.56 -5.69
C SER A 296 -0.96 2.51 -6.89
N ASN A 297 -2.13 2.92 -7.35
CA ASN A 297 -2.35 3.95 -8.35
C ASN A 297 -3.34 4.94 -7.75
N GLU A 298 -2.81 6.01 -7.13
CA GLU A 298 -3.53 6.89 -6.21
C GLU A 298 -3.32 8.40 -6.49
N PRO A 299 -3.47 8.89 -7.72
CA PRO A 299 -3.41 10.33 -7.97
C PRO A 299 -4.48 11.06 -7.15
N GLY A 300 -4.20 12.31 -6.79
CA GLY A 300 -5.13 13.14 -6.04
C GLY A 300 -5.04 14.62 -6.42
N TYR A 301 -5.93 15.43 -5.83
CA TYR A 301 -5.90 16.88 -5.89
C TYR A 301 -6.49 17.46 -4.60
N TYR A 302 -5.87 18.50 -4.06
CA TYR A 302 -6.18 18.98 -2.71
C TYR A 302 -6.20 20.50 -2.68
N VAL A 303 -7.34 21.06 -2.23
CA VAL A 303 -7.56 22.50 -2.09
C VAL A 303 -7.64 22.81 -0.60
N GLU A 304 -6.60 23.46 -0.07
CA GLU A 304 -6.51 23.82 1.35
C GLU A 304 -7.74 24.60 1.81
N GLY A 305 -8.33 24.17 2.92
CA GLY A 305 -9.54 24.77 3.50
C GLY A 305 -10.83 24.52 2.71
N ALA A 306 -10.82 23.59 1.73
CA ALA A 306 -11.99 23.32 0.91
C ALA A 306 -12.28 21.82 0.75
N TYR A 307 -11.46 21.08 -0.01
CA TYR A 307 -11.70 19.66 -0.28
C TYR A 307 -10.43 18.91 -0.73
N GLY A 308 -10.48 17.60 -0.69
CA GLY A 308 -9.51 16.70 -1.29
C GLY A 308 -10.17 15.63 -2.15
N ILE A 309 -9.46 15.22 -3.19
CA ILE A 309 -9.88 14.15 -4.10
C ILE A 309 -8.71 13.19 -4.23
N ARG A 310 -8.96 11.89 -4.05
CA ARG A 310 -8.04 10.81 -4.37
C ARG A 310 -8.82 9.63 -4.93
N HIS A 311 -8.31 9.02 -5.98
CA HIS A 311 -8.83 7.79 -6.55
C HIS A 311 -7.73 6.77 -6.54
N GLU A 312 -7.98 5.63 -5.91
CA GLU A 312 -6.98 4.60 -5.74
C GLU A 312 -7.49 3.21 -6.04
N ASN A 313 -6.70 2.50 -6.82
CA ASN A 313 -6.75 1.06 -6.97
C ASN A 313 -5.37 0.47 -6.73
N LEU A 314 -5.31 -0.77 -6.29
CA LEU A 314 -4.11 -1.57 -6.43
C LEU A 314 -4.09 -2.22 -7.82
N VAL A 315 -2.90 -2.21 -8.43
CA VAL A 315 -2.64 -2.83 -9.72
C VAL A 315 -1.51 -3.85 -9.61
N VAL A 316 -1.61 -4.96 -10.32
CA VAL A 316 -0.51 -5.93 -10.46
C VAL A 316 0.14 -5.81 -11.83
N CYS A 317 1.47 -5.73 -11.85
CA CYS A 317 2.26 -5.70 -13.09
C CYS A 317 2.24 -7.10 -13.75
N LYS A 318 2.00 -7.13 -15.05
CA LYS A 318 1.91 -8.36 -15.87
C LYS A 318 2.67 -8.21 -17.17
N LYS A 319 3.10 -9.33 -17.72
CA LYS A 319 3.57 -9.39 -19.12
C LYS A 319 2.40 -9.20 -20.07
N ALA A 320 2.61 -8.35 -21.07
CA ALA A 320 1.78 -8.21 -22.25
C ALA A 320 2.43 -8.94 -23.44
N GLU A 321 2.31 -8.42 -24.67
CA GLU A 321 2.95 -9.02 -25.84
C GLU A 321 4.47 -8.88 -25.83
N GLN A 322 5.15 -9.82 -26.48
CA GLN A 322 6.56 -9.74 -26.84
C GLN A 322 6.69 -9.64 -28.38
N ASN A 323 7.53 -8.71 -28.83
CA ASN A 323 7.77 -8.50 -30.27
C ASN A 323 9.24 -8.08 -30.49
N GLU A 324 9.57 -7.59 -31.71
CA GLU A 324 10.93 -7.16 -32.07
C GLU A 324 11.48 -6.01 -31.23
N TYR A 325 10.63 -5.23 -30.57
CA TYR A 325 11.04 -4.14 -29.67
C TYR A 325 11.30 -4.63 -28.24
N GLY A 326 10.88 -5.83 -27.88
CA GLY A 326 11.09 -6.42 -26.56
C GLY A 326 9.82 -6.94 -25.89
N GLN A 327 9.92 -7.22 -24.60
CA GLN A 327 8.78 -7.60 -23.78
C GLN A 327 8.01 -6.34 -23.34
N PHE A 328 6.74 -6.25 -23.69
CA PHE A 328 5.83 -5.24 -23.13
C PHE A 328 5.23 -5.72 -21.81
N MET A 329 4.98 -4.76 -20.95
CA MET A 329 4.32 -4.94 -19.66
C MET A 329 3.03 -4.12 -19.64
N CYS A 330 2.10 -4.48 -18.75
CA CYS A 330 0.86 -3.74 -18.48
C CYS A 330 0.44 -3.92 -17.03
N PHE A 331 -0.61 -3.25 -16.64
CA PHE A 331 -1.25 -3.42 -15.34
C PHE A 331 -2.58 -4.17 -15.45
N GLU A 332 -2.89 -4.98 -14.44
CA GLU A 332 -4.22 -5.52 -14.18
C GLU A 332 -4.75 -4.88 -12.90
N ASN A 333 -5.95 -4.31 -12.92
CA ASN A 333 -6.60 -3.81 -11.72
C ASN A 333 -6.99 -4.97 -10.80
N LEU A 334 -6.61 -4.88 -9.53
CA LEU A 334 -7.09 -5.78 -8.48
C LEU A 334 -8.36 -5.24 -7.82
N THR A 335 -8.46 -3.93 -7.64
CA THR A 335 -9.58 -3.27 -6.99
C THR A 335 -10.79 -3.15 -7.92
N MET A 336 -11.94 -3.68 -7.49
CA MET A 336 -13.19 -3.75 -8.26
C MET A 336 -14.31 -2.94 -7.60
N VAL A 337 -14.01 -1.68 -7.22
CA VAL A 337 -14.97 -0.74 -6.61
C VAL A 337 -15.35 0.33 -7.63
N PRO A 338 -16.64 0.64 -7.84
CA PRO A 338 -17.04 1.69 -8.78
C PRO A 338 -16.54 3.08 -8.32
N PHE A 339 -16.30 3.95 -9.28
CA PHE A 339 -16.15 5.39 -9.04
C PHE A 339 -17.53 6.05 -8.96
N ASP A 340 -17.59 7.22 -8.31
CA ASP A 340 -18.85 7.97 -8.19
C ASP A 340 -19.15 8.70 -9.50
N LEU A 341 -20.12 8.18 -10.26
CA LEU A 341 -20.51 8.74 -11.55
C LEU A 341 -21.20 10.11 -11.44
N ASP A 342 -21.79 10.42 -10.27
CA ASP A 342 -22.44 11.71 -10.04
C ASP A 342 -21.44 12.88 -9.98
N ALA A 343 -20.14 12.58 -9.79
CA ALA A 343 -19.08 13.57 -9.69
C ALA A 343 -18.32 13.80 -11.00
N ILE A 344 -18.57 13.02 -12.04
CA ILE A 344 -17.86 13.12 -13.33
C ILE A 344 -18.45 14.29 -14.15
N ASP A 345 -17.54 15.07 -14.76
CA ASP A 345 -17.91 16.00 -15.83
C ASP A 345 -17.96 15.21 -17.16
N PRO A 346 -19.11 15.23 -17.90
CA PRO A 346 -19.32 14.39 -19.09
C PRO A 346 -18.42 14.71 -20.28
#